data_7970b619730eb6bc66d6b534a85669bb
#
_entry.id   7970b619730eb6bc66d6b534a85669bb
#
_cell.length_a   1.000
_cell.length_b   1.000
_cell.length_c   1.000
_cell.angle_alpha   90.00
_cell.angle_beta   90.00
_cell.angle_gamma   90.00
#
_symmetry.space_group_name_H-M   'P 1'
#
loop_
_entity.id
_entity.type
_entity.pdbx_description
1 polymer ?
#
loop_
_entity_poly.entity_id
_entity_poly.type
_entity_poly.pdbx_seq_one_letter_code
_entity_poly.pdbx_strand_id
1 'polypeptide(L)'
;MDDSLNNVSAENLELLSDLFKVFGDLTRIKIMNKLFNGPTSVGDIAESLDMSQSAISHQLKYLKDASLVKCQREGKLMLYSLADNHIKIIFKTGIEHINE
;
A
#
# COMPACT_ATOMS: atom_id res chain seq x y z
N MET A 1 26.70 3.70 8.64
CA MET A 1 25.81 3.69 7.46
C MET A 1 26.26 2.61 6.52
N ASP A 2 25.31 1.87 5.96
CA ASP A 2 25.61 0.82 4.99
C ASP A 2 26.15 1.44 3.69
N ASP A 3 27.29 0.95 3.23
CA ASP A 3 27.90 1.44 2.01
C ASP A 3 27.02 1.26 0.77
N SER A 4 26.12 0.27 0.78
CA SER A 4 25.20 0.04 -0.33
C SER A 4 24.26 1.22 -0.59
N LEU A 5 23.98 2.05 0.43
CA LEU A 5 23.13 3.23 0.30
C LEU A 5 23.88 4.42 -0.34
N ASN A 6 25.21 4.38 -0.39
CA ASN A 6 25.99 5.45 -0.99
C ASN A 6 26.15 5.27 -2.51
N ASN A 7 25.82 4.09 -3.02
CA ASN A 7 26.00 3.73 -4.43
C ASN A 7 24.69 3.26 -5.07
N VAL A 8 23.61 3.99 -4.79
CA VAL A 8 22.32 3.66 -5.36
C VAL A 8 22.33 4.00 -6.85
N SER A 9 21.92 3.05 -7.68
CA SER A 9 21.88 3.24 -9.12
C SER A 9 20.80 4.25 -9.54
N ALA A 10 20.99 4.87 -10.70
CA ALA A 10 19.97 5.76 -11.26
C ALA A 10 18.65 5.03 -11.47
N GLU A 11 18.71 3.77 -11.91
CA GLU A 11 17.52 2.94 -12.11
C GLU A 11 16.78 2.74 -10.81
N ASN A 12 17.48 2.41 -9.72
CA ASN A 12 16.85 2.24 -8.42
C ASN A 12 16.24 3.53 -7.88
N LEU A 13 16.85 4.66 -8.17
CA LEU A 13 16.27 5.96 -7.78
C LEU A 13 14.96 6.23 -8.51
N GLU A 14 14.87 5.86 -9.79
CA GLU A 14 13.63 6.00 -10.54
C GLU A 14 12.55 5.09 -9.98
N LEU A 15 12.89 3.83 -9.67
CA LEU A 15 11.95 2.88 -9.06
C LEU A 15 11.48 3.37 -7.70
N LEU A 16 12.36 3.94 -6.91
CA LEU A 16 12.00 4.52 -5.61
C LEU A 16 11.04 5.70 -5.78
N SER A 17 11.30 6.54 -6.78
CA SER A 17 10.41 7.66 -7.11
C SER A 17 9.01 7.16 -7.47
N ASP A 18 8.94 6.10 -8.27
CA ASP A 18 7.65 5.49 -8.64
C ASP A 18 6.92 4.95 -7.42
N LEU A 19 7.64 4.32 -6.50
CA LEU A 19 7.06 3.83 -5.25
C LEU A 19 6.45 4.97 -4.44
N PHE A 20 7.16 6.07 -4.29
CA PHE A 20 6.63 7.21 -3.53
C PHE A 20 5.47 7.90 -4.21
N LYS A 21 5.36 7.83 -5.54
CA LYS A 21 4.18 8.33 -6.25
C LYS A 21 2.93 7.53 -5.89
N VAL A 22 3.07 6.22 -5.71
CA VAL A 22 1.96 5.39 -5.28
C VAL A 22 1.50 5.79 -3.89
N PHE A 23 2.44 6.02 -2.97
CA PHE A 23 2.13 6.51 -1.63
C PHE A 23 1.61 7.95 -1.61
N GLY A 24 1.83 8.72 -2.67
CA GLY A 24 1.48 10.13 -2.72
C GLY A 24 0.02 10.44 -3.04
N ASP A 25 -0.87 9.46 -2.95
CA ASP A 25 -2.29 9.63 -3.23
C ASP A 25 -3.12 9.34 -1.97
N LEU A 26 -3.97 10.30 -1.58
CA LEU A 26 -4.73 10.20 -0.34
C LEU A 26 -5.64 8.97 -0.30
N THR A 27 -6.33 8.66 -1.40
CA THR A 27 -7.22 7.50 -1.46
C THR A 27 -6.43 6.21 -1.24
N ARG A 28 -5.27 6.08 -1.89
CA ARG A 28 -4.41 4.91 -1.72
C ARG A 28 -3.88 4.80 -0.30
N ILE A 29 -3.50 5.93 0.31
CA ILE A 29 -3.07 5.95 1.71
C ILE A 29 -4.20 5.49 2.63
N LYS A 30 -5.44 5.93 2.38
CA LYS A 30 -6.59 5.49 3.19
C LYS A 30 -6.84 3.98 3.05
N ILE A 31 -6.70 3.45 1.85
CA ILE A 31 -6.83 2.00 1.62
C ILE A 31 -5.73 1.25 2.38
N MET A 32 -4.48 1.68 2.25
CA MET A 32 -3.36 1.03 2.92
C MET A 32 -3.50 1.12 4.44
N ASN A 33 -4.00 2.23 4.96
CA ASN A 33 -4.28 2.36 6.39
C ASN A 33 -5.29 1.32 6.87
N LYS A 34 -6.33 1.08 6.09
CA LYS A 34 -7.32 0.05 6.43
C LYS A 34 -6.65 -1.33 6.45
N LEU A 35 -5.81 -1.62 5.47
CA LEU A 35 -5.10 -2.90 5.38
C LEU A 35 -4.00 -3.07 6.42
N PHE A 36 -3.48 -1.97 6.96
CA PHE A 36 -2.46 -2.01 8.01
C PHE A 36 -2.96 -2.78 9.23
N ASN A 37 -4.27 -2.74 9.49
CA ASN A 37 -4.87 -3.41 10.63
C ASN A 37 -5.24 -4.88 10.36
N GLY A 38 -4.98 -5.36 9.16
CA GLY A 38 -5.19 -6.77 8.81
C GLY A 38 -5.94 -6.95 7.49
N PRO A 39 -6.04 -8.20 7.03
CA PRO A 39 -6.71 -8.51 5.77
C PRO A 39 -8.15 -8.02 5.76
N THR A 40 -8.58 -7.43 4.65
CA THR A 40 -9.89 -6.79 4.53
C THR A 40 -10.47 -7.04 3.14
N SER A 41 -11.78 -7.26 3.05
CA SER A 41 -12.47 -7.46 1.79
C SER A 41 -12.72 -6.12 1.07
N VAL A 42 -12.95 -6.19 -0.25
CA VAL A 42 -13.29 -5.01 -1.05
C VAL A 42 -14.52 -4.29 -0.47
N GLY A 43 -15.54 -5.07 -0.10
CA GLY A 43 -16.77 -4.51 0.46
C GLY A 43 -16.52 -3.72 1.73
N ASP A 44 -15.72 -4.27 2.63
CA ASP A 44 -15.42 -3.62 3.90
C ASP A 44 -14.56 -2.36 3.70
N ILE A 45 -13.62 -2.40 2.77
CA ILE A 45 -12.82 -1.22 2.43
C ILE A 45 -13.74 -0.13 1.86
N ALA A 46 -14.59 -0.49 0.91
CA ALA A 46 -15.50 0.45 0.26
C ALA A 46 -16.44 1.12 1.26
N GLU A 47 -17.03 0.33 2.14
CA GLU A 47 -17.90 0.85 3.20
C GLU A 47 -17.15 1.80 4.13
N SER A 48 -15.96 1.39 4.55
CA SER A 48 -15.11 2.17 5.45
C SER A 48 -14.70 3.53 4.86
N LEU A 49 -14.49 3.59 3.56
CA LEU A 49 -14.05 4.81 2.87
C LEU A 49 -15.20 5.58 2.22
N ASP A 50 -16.43 5.07 2.32
CA ASP A 50 -17.60 5.66 1.67
C ASP A 50 -17.39 5.81 0.15
N MET A 51 -16.92 4.73 -0.46
CA MET A 51 -16.63 4.68 -1.89
C MET A 51 -17.31 3.45 -2.50
N SER A 52 -17.49 3.45 -3.82
CA SER A 52 -18.04 2.29 -4.50
C SER A 52 -17.04 1.13 -4.51
N GLN A 53 -17.56 -0.10 -4.54
CA GLN A 53 -16.70 -1.28 -4.66
C GLN A 53 -15.90 -1.25 -5.97
N SER A 54 -16.51 -0.73 -7.04
CA SER A 54 -15.84 -0.59 -8.33
C SER A 54 -14.61 0.32 -8.22
N ALA A 55 -14.74 1.47 -7.57
CA ALA A 55 -13.64 2.41 -7.39
C ALA A 55 -12.53 1.79 -6.53
N ILE A 56 -12.88 1.11 -5.45
CA ILE A 56 -11.91 0.43 -4.58
C ILE A 56 -11.20 -0.70 -5.35
N SER A 57 -11.95 -1.51 -6.10
CA SER A 57 -11.35 -2.60 -6.89
C SER A 57 -10.33 -2.06 -7.89
N HIS A 58 -10.62 -0.93 -8.52
CA HIS A 58 -9.69 -0.28 -9.45
C HIS A 58 -8.40 0.15 -8.76
N GLN A 59 -8.52 0.76 -7.58
CA GLN A 59 -7.36 1.18 -6.80
C GLN A 59 -6.57 -0.03 -6.27
N LEU A 60 -7.24 -1.08 -5.83
CA LEU A 60 -6.57 -2.29 -5.35
C LEU A 60 -5.80 -2.99 -6.47
N LYS A 61 -6.34 -2.99 -7.68
CA LYS A 61 -5.63 -3.54 -8.83
C LYS A 61 -4.33 -2.77 -9.09
N TYR A 62 -4.40 -1.44 -9.04
CA TYR A 62 -3.22 -0.59 -9.18
C TYR A 62 -2.18 -0.90 -8.10
N LEU A 63 -2.62 -0.99 -6.84
CA LEU A 63 -1.72 -1.27 -5.72
C LEU A 63 -1.12 -2.67 -5.81
N LYS A 64 -1.89 -3.64 -6.29
CA LYS A 64 -1.41 -5.01 -6.49
C LYS A 64 -0.37 -5.06 -7.60
N ASP A 65 -0.63 -4.39 -8.72
CA ASP A 65 0.30 -4.33 -9.84
C ASP A 65 1.61 -3.62 -9.43
N ALA A 66 1.54 -2.70 -8.48
CA ALA A 66 2.72 -2.03 -7.92
C ALA A 66 3.39 -2.82 -6.77
N SER A 67 2.90 -4.00 -6.47
CA SER A 67 3.43 -4.89 -5.43
C SER A 67 3.31 -4.34 -4.01
N LEU A 68 2.32 -3.49 -3.76
CA LEU A 68 2.09 -2.91 -2.44
C LEU A 68 1.03 -3.66 -1.64
N VAL A 69 0.14 -4.38 -2.32
CA VAL A 69 -0.87 -5.21 -1.67
C VAL A 69 -0.87 -6.58 -2.33
N LYS A 70 -1.37 -7.56 -1.59
CA LYS A 70 -1.60 -8.91 -2.08
C LYS A 70 -3.03 -9.30 -1.81
N CYS A 71 -3.50 -10.30 -2.54
CA CYS A 71 -4.87 -10.78 -2.46
C CYS A 71 -4.87 -12.27 -2.16
N GLN A 72 -5.72 -12.70 -1.27
CA GLN A 72 -5.86 -14.10 -0.92
C GLN A 72 -7.34 -14.44 -0.85
N ARG A 73 -7.71 -15.56 -1.46
CA ARG A 73 -9.09 -16.04 -1.38
C ARG A 73 -9.30 -16.78 -0.07
N GLU A 74 -10.40 -16.45 0.61
CA GLU A 74 -10.81 -17.15 1.81
C GLU A 74 -12.31 -17.43 1.70
N GLY A 75 -12.67 -18.68 1.39
CA GLY A 75 -14.03 -19.04 1.07
C GLY A 75 -14.50 -18.34 -0.20
N LYS A 76 -15.57 -17.56 -0.08
CA LYS A 76 -16.15 -16.78 -1.18
C LYS A 76 -15.59 -15.36 -1.22
N LEU A 77 -14.78 -14.97 -0.23
CA LEU A 77 -14.25 -13.62 -0.12
C LEU A 77 -12.84 -13.53 -0.67
N MET A 78 -12.54 -12.40 -1.28
CA MET A 78 -11.18 -12.02 -1.62
C MET A 78 -10.71 -11.01 -0.58
N LEU A 79 -9.67 -11.38 0.17
CA LEU A 79 -9.11 -10.54 1.21
C LEU A 79 -7.81 -9.91 0.72
N TYR A 80 -7.71 -8.61 0.89
CA TYR A 80 -6.51 -7.86 0.54
C TYR A 80 -5.72 -7.52 1.80
N SER A 81 -4.40 -7.53 1.69
CA SER A 81 -3.52 -7.16 2.80
C SER A 81 -2.28 -6.46 2.23
N LEU A 82 -1.54 -5.77 3.09
CA LEU A 82 -0.27 -5.18 2.68
C LEU A 82 0.69 -6.30 2.27
N ALA A 83 1.48 -6.04 1.22
CA ALA A 83 2.27 -7.09 0.56
C ALA A 83 3.28 -7.75 1.49
N ASP A 84 3.97 -6.96 2.33
CA ASP A 84 4.98 -7.47 3.25
C ASP A 84 5.27 -6.46 4.35
N ASN A 85 6.22 -6.83 5.25
CA ASN A 85 6.61 -5.98 6.35
C ASN A 85 7.28 -4.67 5.92
N HIS A 86 7.94 -4.66 4.77
CA HIS A 86 8.57 -3.42 4.28
C HIS A 86 7.54 -2.33 4.06
N ILE A 87 6.39 -2.69 3.49
CA ILE A 87 5.31 -1.73 3.24
C ILE A 87 4.75 -1.20 4.56
N LYS A 88 4.57 -2.10 5.54
CA LYS A 88 4.11 -1.69 6.88
C LYS A 88 5.11 -0.74 7.54
N ILE A 89 6.40 -1.01 7.41
CA ILE A 89 7.46 -0.18 8.00
C ILE A 89 7.47 1.21 7.36
N ILE A 90 7.35 1.30 6.04
CA ILE A 90 7.31 2.58 5.33
C ILE A 90 6.13 3.41 5.82
N PHE A 91 4.94 2.80 5.87
CA PHE A 91 3.72 3.47 6.32
C PHE A 91 3.87 3.96 7.77
N LYS A 92 4.29 3.07 8.66
CA LYS A 92 4.45 3.37 10.07
C LYS A 92 5.49 4.48 10.29
N THR A 93 6.63 4.37 9.61
CA THR A 93 7.70 5.36 9.74
C THR A 93 7.23 6.74 9.27
N GLY A 94 6.47 6.80 8.19
CA GLY A 94 5.89 8.06 7.72
C GLY A 94 4.98 8.70 8.75
N ILE A 95 4.09 7.92 9.36
CA ILE A 95 3.19 8.42 10.39
C ILE A 95 3.97 8.89 11.62
N GLU A 96 4.96 8.13 12.06
CA GLU A 96 5.79 8.51 13.21
C GLU A 96 6.52 9.82 12.94
N HIS A 97 7.04 9.99 11.74
CA HIS A 97 7.75 11.20 11.37
C HIS A 97 6.84 12.44 11.42
N ILE A 98 5.61 12.31 10.90
CA ILE A 98 4.63 13.41 10.90
C ILE A 98 4.28 13.82 12.33
N ASN A 99 4.27 12.88 13.26
CA ASN A 99 3.86 13.10 14.64
C ASN A 99 5.02 13.45 15.58
N GLU A 100 6.20 13.65 15.04
CA GLU A 100 7.35 14.08 15.84
C GLU A 100 7.12 15.44 16.49
#